data_7692a33f412c0fa6b5be3003e0ab7b78
#
_entry.id   7692a33f412c0fa6b5be3003e0ab7b78
#
_cell.length_a   1.000
_cell.length_b   1.000
_cell.length_c   1.000
_cell.angle_alpha   90.00
_cell.angle_beta   90.00
_cell.angle_gamma   90.00
#
_symmetry.space_group_name_H-M   'P 1'
#
loop_
_entity.id
_entity.type
_entity.pdbx_description
1 polymer ?
#
loop_
_entity_poly.entity_id
_entity_poly.type
_entity_poly.pdbx_seq_one_letter_code
_entity_poly.pdbx_strand_id
1 'polypeptide(L)'
;MNHQGLINQYREFLPLSKSAKVITLYEGQTPLLPLENIPLCVEKNIKIYAKFEGSNPTGSFKDRGMTVAISQAVSEGARAVICASTGNTSASAAAFAARARIPCFVIIPSGKIALGKLAQAMAHGAIVLKINGNFDAGMQVVKDLADTNGLAIVNSINPFRLQGQKTAAFEVVDELGIAPDFHCLPVGNAGNISGYWMGYSEYAGERLSSTPKDMEYVIEKKINKKPKMLGYQASGAAPFIEKKRIDKPDTVATAIRIGAPQSKLLAEQASLSSNGWFRMLSDDEILKNQSILAEHEGIFCEPASAI
;
A
#
# COMPACT_ATOMS: atom_id res chain seq x y z
N MET A 1 2.26 -10.04 -23.57
CA MET A 1 0.86 -10.14 -23.10
C MET A 1 0.31 -8.74 -22.91
N ASN A 2 -0.93 -8.46 -23.33
CA ASN A 2 -1.51 -7.13 -23.11
C ASN A 2 -1.81 -6.94 -21.62
N HIS A 3 -1.27 -5.91 -21.02
CA HIS A 3 -1.56 -5.53 -19.64
C HIS A 3 -3.07 -5.24 -19.48
N GLN A 4 -3.73 -5.93 -18.57
CA GLN A 4 -5.18 -5.84 -18.38
C GLN A 4 -5.61 -5.29 -17.02
N GLY A 5 -4.65 -4.83 -16.21
CA GLY A 5 -4.87 -4.46 -14.82
C GLY A 5 -4.92 -5.68 -13.89
N LEU A 6 -4.60 -5.47 -12.62
CA LEU A 6 -4.39 -6.57 -11.68
C LEU A 6 -5.62 -7.43 -11.40
N ILE A 7 -6.84 -6.84 -11.42
CA ILE A 7 -8.06 -7.62 -11.17
C ILE A 7 -8.26 -8.67 -12.28
N ASN A 8 -8.07 -8.30 -13.53
CA ASN A 8 -8.25 -9.24 -14.64
C ASN A 8 -7.16 -10.31 -14.64
N GLN A 9 -5.93 -9.97 -14.22
CA GLN A 9 -4.81 -10.90 -14.15
C GLN A 9 -4.96 -11.92 -13.01
N TYR A 10 -5.44 -11.45 -11.84
CA TYR A 10 -5.52 -12.26 -10.61
C TYR A 10 -6.95 -12.49 -10.14
N ARG A 11 -7.93 -12.49 -11.07
CA ARG A 11 -9.36 -12.53 -10.76
C ARG A 11 -9.75 -13.63 -9.79
N GLU A 12 -9.24 -14.84 -10.00
CA GLU A 12 -9.57 -16.01 -9.20
C GLU A 12 -9.00 -15.96 -7.78
N PHE A 13 -7.94 -15.17 -7.59
CA PHE A 13 -7.29 -14.97 -6.30
C PHE A 13 -7.86 -13.79 -5.52
N LEU A 14 -8.88 -13.11 -6.04
CA LEU A 14 -9.48 -11.93 -5.42
C LEU A 14 -10.93 -12.21 -5.02
N PRO A 15 -11.38 -11.71 -3.84
CA PRO A 15 -12.73 -11.94 -3.34
C PRO A 15 -13.76 -11.01 -4.01
N LEU A 16 -13.78 -11.00 -5.33
CA LEU A 16 -14.72 -10.23 -6.13
C LEU A 16 -15.69 -11.17 -6.84
N SER A 17 -16.98 -10.86 -6.81
CA SER A 17 -17.97 -11.59 -7.58
C SER A 17 -17.58 -11.67 -9.06
N LYS A 18 -17.84 -12.81 -9.73
CA LYS A 18 -17.58 -12.97 -11.17
C LYS A 18 -18.28 -11.91 -12.02
N SER A 19 -19.43 -11.42 -11.58
CA SER A 19 -20.21 -10.35 -12.23
C SER A 19 -19.76 -8.95 -11.84
N ALA A 20 -18.83 -8.79 -10.89
CA ALA A 20 -18.39 -7.47 -10.43
C ALA A 20 -17.78 -6.66 -11.58
N LYS A 21 -18.23 -5.42 -11.72
CA LYS A 21 -17.68 -4.46 -12.67
C LYS A 21 -16.25 -4.10 -12.27
N VAL A 22 -15.29 -4.38 -13.13
CA VAL A 22 -13.88 -4.03 -12.91
C VAL A 22 -13.66 -2.54 -13.19
N ILE A 23 -13.20 -1.83 -12.16
CA ILE A 23 -12.78 -0.44 -12.29
C ILE A 23 -11.25 -0.43 -12.29
N THR A 24 -10.65 -0.29 -13.46
CA THR A 24 -9.19 -0.34 -13.63
C THR A 24 -8.65 0.87 -14.40
N LEU A 25 -7.43 1.27 -14.04
CA LEU A 25 -6.56 2.20 -14.75
C LEU A 25 -5.31 1.47 -15.28
N TYR A 26 -5.39 0.14 -15.40
CA TYR A 26 -4.28 -0.74 -15.79
C TYR A 26 -3.12 -0.71 -14.80
N GLU A 27 -3.44 -0.69 -13.50
CA GLU A 27 -2.49 -0.80 -12.38
C GLU A 27 -1.94 -2.22 -12.25
N GLY A 28 -0.83 -2.37 -11.54
CA GLY A 28 -0.09 -3.63 -11.43
C GLY A 28 0.92 -3.83 -12.55
N GLN A 29 1.49 -5.04 -12.66
CA GLN A 29 2.60 -5.38 -13.57
C GLN A 29 3.74 -4.34 -13.50
N THR A 30 3.99 -3.84 -12.31
CA THR A 30 5.07 -2.87 -12.09
C THR A 30 6.43 -3.54 -12.28
N PRO A 31 7.43 -2.85 -12.83
CA PRO A 31 8.75 -3.43 -13.05
C PRO A 31 9.38 -3.97 -11.75
N LEU A 32 10.04 -5.10 -11.85
CA LEU A 32 10.94 -5.63 -10.84
C LEU A 32 12.39 -5.40 -11.33
N LEU A 33 12.94 -4.25 -10.98
CA LEU A 33 14.22 -3.78 -11.49
C LEU A 33 15.38 -4.42 -10.71
N PRO A 34 16.33 -5.13 -11.36
CA PRO A 34 17.56 -5.53 -10.70
C PRO A 34 18.39 -4.28 -10.36
N LEU A 35 18.93 -4.21 -9.14
CA LEU A 35 19.85 -3.14 -8.72
C LEU A 35 21.26 -3.67 -8.84
N GLU A 36 21.97 -3.24 -9.88
CA GLU A 36 23.26 -3.82 -10.28
C GLU A 36 24.45 -2.96 -9.89
N ASN A 37 24.23 -1.68 -9.55
CA ASN A 37 25.29 -0.70 -9.36
C ASN A 37 25.41 -0.18 -7.92
N ILE A 38 24.62 -0.68 -6.97
CA ILE A 38 24.77 -0.32 -5.55
C ILE A 38 26.11 -0.86 -5.04
N PRO A 39 27.09 -0.01 -4.67
CA PRO A 39 28.48 -0.44 -4.42
C PRO A 39 28.60 -1.57 -3.38
N LEU A 40 27.91 -1.45 -2.25
CA LEU A 40 27.95 -2.46 -1.20
C LEU A 40 27.39 -3.82 -1.64
N CYS A 41 26.37 -3.81 -2.51
CA CYS A 41 25.74 -5.02 -3.02
C CYS A 41 26.64 -5.72 -4.03
N VAL A 42 27.31 -4.95 -4.88
CA VAL A 42 28.32 -5.45 -5.83
C VAL A 42 29.48 -6.08 -5.07
N GLU A 43 30.06 -5.38 -4.08
CA GLU A 43 31.16 -5.88 -3.24
C GLU A 43 30.82 -7.20 -2.55
N LYS A 44 29.60 -7.30 -2.01
CA LYS A 44 29.15 -8.49 -1.25
C LYS A 44 28.44 -9.55 -2.08
N ASN A 45 28.33 -9.37 -3.39
CA ASN A 45 27.61 -10.25 -4.31
C ASN A 45 26.17 -10.53 -3.84
N ILE A 46 25.45 -9.47 -3.42
CA ILE A 46 24.05 -9.54 -2.99
C ILE A 46 23.16 -9.14 -4.17
N LYS A 47 22.21 -10.00 -4.56
CA LYS A 47 21.20 -9.68 -5.56
C LYS A 47 20.05 -8.91 -4.92
N ILE A 48 19.80 -7.69 -5.38
CA ILE A 48 18.70 -6.84 -4.94
C ILE A 48 17.83 -6.49 -6.12
N TYR A 49 16.52 -6.45 -5.88
CA TYR A 49 15.52 -6.03 -6.85
C TYR A 49 14.64 -4.95 -6.23
N ALA A 50 14.31 -3.94 -7.01
CA ALA A 50 13.33 -2.91 -6.64
C ALA A 50 11.99 -3.18 -7.33
N LYS A 51 10.95 -3.50 -6.58
CA LYS A 51 9.57 -3.52 -7.08
C LYS A 51 9.09 -2.10 -7.25
N PHE A 52 9.14 -1.58 -8.48
CA PHE A 52 8.97 -0.15 -8.76
C PHE A 52 7.48 0.25 -8.80
N GLU A 53 6.86 0.32 -7.64
CA GLU A 53 5.44 0.67 -7.46
C GLU A 53 5.08 2.11 -7.88
N GLY A 54 6.09 2.96 -8.08
CA GLY A 54 5.94 4.30 -8.64
C GLY A 54 5.42 4.35 -10.08
N SER A 55 5.50 3.24 -10.82
CA SER A 55 4.96 3.12 -12.18
C SER A 55 3.45 2.88 -12.23
N ASN A 56 2.78 2.67 -11.10
CA ASN A 56 1.33 2.62 -11.06
C ASN A 56 0.70 3.97 -11.51
N PRO A 57 -0.54 3.98 -12.01
CA PRO A 57 -1.17 5.16 -12.64
C PRO A 57 -1.16 6.45 -11.80
N THR A 58 -1.30 6.38 -10.48
CA THR A 58 -1.21 7.56 -9.60
C THR A 58 0.15 7.71 -8.90
N GLY A 59 1.13 6.89 -9.31
CA GLY A 59 2.51 6.96 -8.82
C GLY A 59 2.71 6.28 -7.48
N SER A 60 1.91 5.29 -7.10
CA SER A 60 2.12 4.53 -5.86
C SER A 60 1.38 3.18 -5.83
N PHE A 61 1.83 2.29 -4.93
CA PHE A 61 1.20 0.99 -4.65
C PHE A 61 -0.27 1.08 -4.18
N LYS A 62 -0.75 2.29 -3.82
CA LYS A 62 -2.13 2.48 -3.37
C LYS A 62 -3.15 2.07 -4.43
N ASP A 63 -2.79 2.16 -5.70
CA ASP A 63 -3.63 1.82 -6.83
C ASP A 63 -4.05 0.35 -6.82
N ARG A 64 -3.17 -0.55 -6.39
CA ARG A 64 -3.49 -1.98 -6.26
C ARG A 64 -4.66 -2.24 -5.33
N GLY A 65 -4.63 -1.63 -4.15
CA GLY A 65 -5.74 -1.78 -3.21
C GLY A 65 -6.98 -1.01 -3.64
N MET A 66 -6.79 0.13 -4.32
CA MET A 66 -7.89 1.00 -4.66
C MET A 66 -8.76 0.44 -5.79
N THR A 67 -8.17 -0.20 -6.80
CA THR A 67 -8.93 -0.85 -7.87
C THR A 67 -9.89 -1.91 -7.31
N VAL A 68 -9.42 -2.74 -6.36
CA VAL A 68 -10.25 -3.80 -5.75
C VAL A 68 -11.33 -3.20 -4.84
N ALA A 69 -10.96 -2.24 -3.98
CA ALA A 69 -11.91 -1.62 -3.06
C ALA A 69 -13.03 -0.85 -3.79
N ILE A 70 -12.70 -0.11 -4.85
CA ILE A 70 -13.71 0.64 -5.62
C ILE A 70 -14.54 -0.29 -6.50
N SER A 71 -13.94 -1.33 -7.11
CA SER A 71 -14.71 -2.33 -7.86
C SER A 71 -15.74 -3.03 -6.97
N GLN A 72 -15.37 -3.38 -5.74
CA GLN A 72 -16.28 -3.95 -4.75
C GLN A 72 -17.37 -2.95 -4.34
N ALA A 73 -16.98 -1.73 -3.98
CA ALA A 73 -17.93 -0.69 -3.58
C ALA A 73 -18.99 -0.42 -4.67
N VAL A 74 -18.58 -0.33 -5.92
CA VAL A 74 -19.50 -0.16 -7.06
C VAL A 74 -20.42 -1.37 -7.21
N SER A 75 -19.89 -2.58 -7.01
CA SER A 75 -20.70 -3.81 -7.08
C SER A 75 -21.74 -3.91 -5.96
N GLU A 76 -21.45 -3.32 -4.80
CA GLU A 76 -22.37 -3.20 -3.66
C GLU A 76 -23.33 -2.01 -3.78
N GLY A 77 -23.26 -1.25 -4.88
CA GLY A 77 -24.14 -0.12 -5.14
C GLY A 77 -23.76 1.17 -4.42
N ALA A 78 -22.50 1.31 -3.99
CA ALA A 78 -22.03 2.54 -3.36
C ALA A 78 -22.22 3.74 -4.30
N ARG A 79 -22.80 4.82 -3.78
CA ARG A 79 -23.10 6.04 -4.54
C ARG A 79 -21.92 7.00 -4.61
N ALA A 80 -20.99 6.89 -3.68
CA ALA A 80 -19.75 7.65 -3.61
C ALA A 80 -18.73 6.93 -2.72
N VAL A 81 -17.47 7.37 -2.79
CA VAL A 81 -16.42 6.90 -1.89
C VAL A 81 -15.89 8.04 -1.04
N ILE A 82 -15.37 7.71 0.14
CA ILE A 82 -14.84 8.67 1.10
C ILE A 82 -13.53 8.17 1.71
N CYS A 83 -12.57 9.06 1.92
CA CYS A 83 -11.36 8.75 2.66
C CYS A 83 -10.82 9.96 3.44
N ALA A 84 -10.11 9.69 4.55
CA ALA A 84 -9.27 10.67 5.24
C ALA A 84 -7.82 10.47 4.77
N SER A 85 -7.27 11.39 4.00
CA SER A 85 -5.87 11.33 3.54
C SER A 85 -5.43 12.63 2.88
N THR A 86 -4.16 13.00 3.08
CA THR A 86 -3.51 14.12 2.38
C THR A 86 -2.45 13.67 1.37
N GLY A 87 -2.34 12.35 1.10
CA GLY A 87 -1.24 11.77 0.33
C GLY A 87 -1.70 10.77 -0.73
N ASN A 88 -0.89 9.73 -0.95
CA ASN A 88 -1.11 8.73 -2.00
C ASN A 88 -2.50 8.06 -1.98
N THR A 89 -3.13 7.91 -0.81
CA THR A 89 -4.47 7.31 -0.72
C THR A 89 -5.54 8.20 -1.35
N SER A 90 -5.50 9.53 -1.10
CA SER A 90 -6.48 10.45 -1.69
C SER A 90 -6.31 10.57 -3.21
N ALA A 91 -5.07 10.64 -3.70
CA ALA A 91 -4.79 10.69 -5.13
C ALA A 91 -5.33 9.43 -5.85
N SER A 92 -5.06 8.25 -5.29
CA SER A 92 -5.56 6.98 -5.83
C SER A 92 -7.09 6.88 -5.75
N ALA A 93 -7.70 7.21 -4.59
CA ALA A 93 -9.16 7.17 -4.44
C ALA A 93 -9.88 8.07 -5.47
N ALA A 94 -9.39 9.29 -5.66
CA ALA A 94 -9.95 10.23 -6.62
C ALA A 94 -9.85 9.71 -8.07
N ALA A 95 -8.70 9.16 -8.46
CA ALA A 95 -8.49 8.65 -9.82
C ALA A 95 -9.42 7.46 -10.14
N PHE A 96 -9.51 6.48 -9.25
CA PHE A 96 -10.38 5.31 -9.46
C PHE A 96 -11.87 5.64 -9.31
N ALA A 97 -12.24 6.58 -8.43
CA ALA A 97 -13.62 7.06 -8.35
C ALA A 97 -14.04 7.81 -9.63
N ALA A 98 -13.18 8.65 -10.18
CA ALA A 98 -13.40 9.30 -11.47
C ALA A 98 -13.58 8.25 -12.59
N ARG A 99 -12.74 7.21 -12.61
CA ARG A 99 -12.87 6.08 -13.55
C ARG A 99 -14.21 5.34 -13.38
N ALA A 100 -14.68 5.21 -12.15
CA ALA A 100 -15.97 4.59 -11.81
C ALA A 100 -17.17 5.52 -12.10
N ARG A 101 -16.93 6.81 -12.33
CA ARG A 101 -17.94 7.87 -12.45
C ARG A 101 -18.80 8.03 -11.19
N ILE A 102 -18.18 7.95 -10.02
CA ILE A 102 -18.80 8.23 -8.72
C ILE A 102 -18.05 9.36 -8.00
N PRO A 103 -18.71 10.16 -7.16
CA PRO A 103 -18.05 11.17 -6.35
C PRO A 103 -17.02 10.58 -5.39
N CYS A 104 -15.93 11.34 -5.18
CA CYS A 104 -14.91 11.02 -4.18
C CYS A 104 -14.81 12.18 -3.19
N PHE A 105 -15.05 11.90 -1.92
CA PHE A 105 -14.85 12.84 -0.82
C PHE A 105 -13.53 12.58 -0.12
N VAL A 106 -12.72 13.64 0.02
CA VAL A 106 -11.42 13.58 0.69
C VAL A 106 -11.45 14.48 1.91
N ILE A 107 -11.43 13.88 3.08
CA ILE A 107 -11.37 14.61 4.35
C ILE A 107 -9.90 14.90 4.67
N ILE A 108 -9.57 16.15 4.89
CA ILE A 108 -8.22 16.57 5.28
C ILE A 108 -8.25 17.27 6.65
N PRO A 109 -7.43 16.83 7.62
CA PRO A 109 -7.28 17.54 8.88
C PRO A 109 -6.49 18.83 8.67
N SER A 110 -6.65 19.78 9.61
CA SER A 110 -5.80 20.96 9.68
C SER A 110 -4.34 20.55 9.93
N GLY A 111 -3.38 21.09 9.18
CA GLY A 111 -1.95 20.81 9.39
C GLY A 111 -1.15 20.63 8.10
N LYS A 112 -0.02 19.90 8.18
CA LYS A 112 0.90 19.67 7.06
C LYS A 112 0.23 18.78 5.98
N ILE A 113 0.15 19.28 4.76
CA ILE A 113 -0.51 18.65 3.60
C ILE A 113 0.55 18.34 2.55
N ALA A 114 0.50 17.15 1.96
CA ALA A 114 1.28 16.80 0.76
C ALA A 114 0.62 17.48 -0.47
N LEU A 115 0.97 18.73 -0.75
CA LEU A 115 0.32 19.58 -1.75
C LEU A 115 0.20 18.92 -3.12
N GLY A 116 1.26 18.24 -3.60
CA GLY A 116 1.24 17.59 -4.90
C GLY A 116 0.19 16.48 -5.02
N LYS A 117 0.04 15.66 -3.98
CA LYS A 117 -0.97 14.57 -3.98
C LYS A 117 -2.38 15.10 -3.79
N LEU A 118 -2.55 16.17 -3.02
CA LEU A 118 -3.85 16.85 -2.89
C LEU A 118 -4.25 17.51 -4.22
N ALA A 119 -3.33 18.20 -4.88
CA ALA A 119 -3.56 18.77 -6.20
C ALA A 119 -3.94 17.69 -7.23
N GLN A 120 -3.26 16.54 -7.20
CA GLN A 120 -3.61 15.38 -8.03
C GLN A 120 -5.03 14.88 -7.75
N ALA A 121 -5.44 14.76 -6.49
CA ALA A 121 -6.81 14.35 -6.13
C ALA A 121 -7.86 15.36 -6.63
N MET A 122 -7.59 16.66 -6.48
CA MET A 122 -8.48 17.71 -6.98
C MET A 122 -8.57 17.70 -8.52
N ALA A 123 -7.46 17.48 -9.21
CA ALA A 123 -7.45 17.35 -10.68
C ALA A 123 -8.28 16.17 -11.18
N HIS A 124 -8.40 15.11 -10.39
CA HIS A 124 -9.32 13.98 -10.64
C HIS A 124 -10.77 14.25 -10.22
N GLY A 125 -11.11 15.46 -9.78
CA GLY A 125 -12.46 15.87 -9.42
C GLY A 125 -12.90 15.49 -7.99
N ALA A 126 -11.96 15.21 -7.10
CA ALA A 126 -12.31 14.94 -5.70
C ALA A 126 -12.85 16.19 -5.00
N ILE A 127 -13.87 16.00 -4.18
CA ILE A 127 -14.43 17.03 -3.30
C ILE A 127 -13.62 17.00 -1.99
N VAL A 128 -12.79 18.02 -1.79
CA VAL A 128 -11.92 18.11 -0.61
C VAL A 128 -12.60 18.90 0.49
N LEU A 129 -12.75 18.27 1.65
CA LEU A 129 -13.38 18.86 2.84
C LEU A 129 -12.32 19.00 3.94
N LYS A 130 -12.01 20.23 4.33
CA LYS A 130 -11.10 20.53 5.43
C LYS A 130 -11.84 20.55 6.74
N ILE A 131 -11.33 19.84 7.73
CA ILE A 131 -11.88 19.80 9.08
C ILE A 131 -10.93 20.44 10.10
N ASN A 132 -11.50 21.00 11.15
CA ASN A 132 -10.74 21.44 12.32
C ASN A 132 -10.50 20.22 13.22
N GLY A 133 -9.26 19.67 13.19
CA GLY A 133 -8.89 18.49 13.97
C GLY A 133 -7.69 17.77 13.40
N ASN A 134 -7.35 16.64 14.00
CA ASN A 134 -6.29 15.75 13.58
C ASN A 134 -6.82 14.60 12.66
N PHE A 135 -5.94 13.67 12.31
CA PHE A 135 -6.30 12.52 11.47
C PHE A 135 -7.39 11.63 12.09
N ASP A 136 -7.37 11.43 13.41
CA ASP A 136 -8.35 10.59 14.11
C ASP A 136 -9.74 11.23 14.05
N ALA A 137 -9.83 12.58 14.22
CA ALA A 137 -11.07 13.32 14.01
C ALA A 137 -11.58 13.21 12.56
N GLY A 138 -10.67 13.28 11.58
CA GLY A 138 -11.01 13.04 10.18
C GLY A 138 -11.57 11.65 9.93
N MET A 139 -11.00 10.63 10.52
CA MET A 139 -11.50 9.25 10.40
C MET A 139 -12.86 9.06 11.07
N GLN A 140 -13.14 9.77 12.18
CA GLN A 140 -14.47 9.71 12.79
C GLN A 140 -15.53 10.33 11.88
N VAL A 141 -15.26 11.51 11.31
CA VAL A 141 -16.15 12.15 10.34
C VAL A 141 -16.41 11.24 9.13
N VAL A 142 -15.36 10.56 8.61
CA VAL A 142 -15.52 9.59 7.52
C VAL A 142 -16.48 8.47 7.88
N LYS A 143 -16.36 7.88 9.08
CA LYS A 143 -17.27 6.82 9.54
C LYS A 143 -18.69 7.30 9.67
N ASP A 144 -18.91 8.43 10.35
CA ASP A 144 -20.24 8.99 10.59
C ASP A 144 -20.96 9.31 9.27
N LEU A 145 -20.25 9.86 8.28
CA LEU A 145 -20.80 10.16 6.96
C LEU A 145 -21.05 8.88 6.15
N ALA A 146 -20.21 7.87 6.25
CA ALA A 146 -20.38 6.61 5.54
C ALA A 146 -21.62 5.86 6.02
N ASP A 147 -21.79 5.75 7.34
CA ASP A 147 -22.90 5.01 7.96
C ASP A 147 -24.27 5.63 7.61
N THR A 148 -24.34 6.97 7.48
CA THR A 148 -25.62 7.69 7.23
C THR A 148 -25.97 7.86 5.76
N ASN A 149 -24.99 7.80 4.84
CA ASN A 149 -25.18 8.22 3.44
C ASN A 149 -24.88 7.14 2.38
N GLY A 150 -24.60 5.90 2.78
CA GLY A 150 -24.26 4.82 1.85
C GLY A 150 -22.95 5.10 1.09
N LEU A 151 -21.98 5.72 1.76
CA LEU A 151 -20.66 5.98 1.20
C LEU A 151 -19.71 4.83 1.53
N ALA A 152 -18.90 4.40 0.57
CA ALA A 152 -17.90 3.38 0.83
C ALA A 152 -16.59 4.00 1.35
N ILE A 153 -16.13 3.53 2.52
CA ILE A 153 -14.83 3.94 3.09
C ILE A 153 -13.72 3.21 2.36
N VAL A 154 -12.75 3.96 1.78
CA VAL A 154 -11.62 3.41 1.05
C VAL A 154 -10.27 3.69 1.71
N ASN A 155 -10.24 3.89 3.03
CA ASN A 155 -9.04 3.98 3.86
C ASN A 155 -8.35 2.62 4.01
N SER A 156 -7.19 2.60 4.70
CA SER A 156 -6.39 1.39 4.94
C SER A 156 -7.09 0.30 5.75
N ILE A 157 -8.18 0.65 6.46
CA ILE A 157 -9.02 -0.30 7.18
C ILE A 157 -9.90 -1.16 6.27
N ASN A 158 -10.11 -0.76 5.01
CA ASN A 158 -10.92 -1.52 4.07
C ASN A 158 -10.21 -2.83 3.69
N PRO A 159 -10.79 -4.01 3.96
CA PRO A 159 -10.12 -5.29 3.76
C PRO A 159 -9.82 -5.59 2.28
N PHE A 160 -10.63 -5.09 1.36
CA PHE A 160 -10.39 -5.24 -0.08
C PHE A 160 -9.11 -4.51 -0.55
N ARG A 161 -8.67 -3.51 0.21
CA ARG A 161 -7.38 -2.87 -0.04
C ARG A 161 -6.20 -3.82 0.12
N LEU A 162 -6.20 -4.67 1.15
CA LEU A 162 -5.16 -5.69 1.35
C LEU A 162 -5.21 -6.75 0.25
N GLN A 163 -6.41 -7.13 -0.21
CA GLN A 163 -6.57 -8.08 -1.29
C GLN A 163 -5.94 -7.59 -2.61
N GLY A 164 -6.09 -6.30 -2.92
CA GLY A 164 -5.39 -5.72 -4.08
C GLY A 164 -3.87 -5.64 -3.88
N GLN A 165 -3.41 -5.23 -2.69
CA GLN A 165 -1.99 -5.08 -2.38
C GLN A 165 -1.23 -6.42 -2.38
N LYS A 166 -1.86 -7.54 -2.01
CA LYS A 166 -1.22 -8.86 -2.02
C LYS A 166 -0.72 -9.27 -3.39
N THR A 167 -1.35 -8.77 -4.48
CA THR A 167 -0.96 -9.10 -5.86
C THR A 167 0.46 -8.67 -6.22
N ALA A 168 1.03 -7.70 -5.49
CA ALA A 168 2.42 -7.33 -5.67
C ALA A 168 3.39 -8.47 -5.29
N ALA A 169 3.04 -9.26 -4.26
CA ALA A 169 3.80 -10.47 -3.92
C ALA A 169 3.66 -11.55 -4.99
N PHE A 170 2.47 -11.69 -5.59
CA PHE A 170 2.25 -12.61 -6.70
C PHE A 170 3.14 -12.26 -7.88
N GLU A 171 3.19 -10.97 -8.28
CA GLU A 171 4.03 -10.51 -9.38
C GLU A 171 5.51 -10.76 -9.13
N VAL A 172 5.99 -10.54 -7.89
CA VAL A 172 7.39 -10.84 -7.53
C VAL A 172 7.71 -12.32 -7.71
N VAL A 173 6.82 -13.19 -7.24
CA VAL A 173 7.00 -14.64 -7.37
C VAL A 173 6.87 -15.10 -8.82
N ASP A 174 5.87 -14.60 -9.53
CA ASP A 174 5.64 -14.97 -10.94
C ASP A 174 6.82 -14.57 -11.83
N GLU A 175 7.51 -13.48 -11.52
CA GLU A 175 8.67 -12.99 -12.27
C GLU A 175 9.98 -13.70 -11.88
N LEU A 176 10.22 -13.94 -10.57
CA LEU A 176 11.43 -14.62 -10.12
C LEU A 176 11.36 -16.15 -10.18
N GLY A 177 10.16 -16.73 -10.28
CA GLY A 177 9.92 -18.16 -10.16
C GLY A 177 10.02 -18.71 -8.72
N ILE A 178 10.45 -17.87 -7.78
CA ILE A 178 10.64 -18.19 -6.35
C ILE A 178 10.29 -16.97 -5.50
N ALA A 179 10.05 -17.17 -4.21
CA ALA A 179 10.04 -16.05 -3.27
C ALA A 179 11.46 -15.58 -2.96
N PRO A 180 11.71 -14.27 -2.78
CA PRO A 180 13.01 -13.78 -2.34
C PRO A 180 13.33 -14.26 -0.92
N ASP A 181 14.62 -14.26 -0.53
CA ASP A 181 14.99 -14.59 0.85
C ASP A 181 14.51 -13.53 1.85
N PHE A 182 14.56 -12.26 1.44
CA PHE A 182 14.16 -11.11 2.23
C PHE A 182 13.25 -10.20 1.41
N HIS A 183 12.24 -9.64 2.06
CA HIS A 183 11.41 -8.59 1.47
C HIS A 183 11.46 -7.36 2.38
N CYS A 184 12.12 -6.31 1.89
CA CYS A 184 12.30 -5.04 2.60
C CYS A 184 11.24 -4.03 2.15
N LEU A 185 10.62 -3.31 3.08
CA LEU A 185 9.65 -2.28 2.71
C LEU A 185 9.45 -1.23 3.82
N PRO A 186 9.05 0.00 3.45
CA PRO A 186 8.69 1.04 4.41
C PRO A 186 7.38 0.71 5.15
N VAL A 187 7.32 1.07 6.44
CA VAL A 187 6.15 0.77 7.28
C VAL A 187 5.60 2.04 7.94
N GLY A 188 4.47 2.52 7.43
CA GLY A 188 3.64 3.54 8.06
C GLY A 188 2.39 2.93 8.71
N ASN A 189 1.24 2.95 8.04
CA ASN A 189 -0.01 2.29 8.50
C ASN A 189 0.04 0.75 8.48
N ALA A 190 1.16 0.17 8.05
CA ALA A 190 1.44 -1.26 8.06
C ALA A 190 0.58 -2.13 7.10
N GLY A 191 -0.32 -1.55 6.31
CA GLY A 191 -1.13 -2.30 5.35
C GLY A 191 -0.31 -2.95 4.25
N ASN A 192 0.78 -2.31 3.79
CA ASN A 192 1.60 -2.83 2.69
C ASN A 192 2.34 -4.12 3.08
N ILE A 193 3.04 -4.13 4.21
CA ILE A 193 3.72 -5.34 4.72
C ILE A 193 2.71 -6.48 4.95
N SER A 194 1.53 -6.14 5.46
CA SER A 194 0.44 -7.11 5.66
C SER A 194 -0.07 -7.69 4.33
N GLY A 195 -0.20 -6.84 3.31
CA GLY A 195 -0.61 -7.27 1.97
C GLY A 195 0.43 -8.20 1.32
N TYR A 196 1.71 -7.83 1.33
CA TYR A 196 2.77 -8.70 0.81
C TYR A 196 2.83 -10.03 1.54
N TRP A 197 2.77 -10.03 2.88
CA TRP A 197 2.75 -11.26 3.66
C TRP A 197 1.56 -12.15 3.32
N MET A 198 0.38 -11.55 3.14
CA MET A 198 -0.82 -12.27 2.68
C MET A 198 -0.56 -12.95 1.33
N GLY A 199 -0.02 -12.24 0.36
CA GLY A 199 0.27 -12.79 -0.97
C GLY A 199 1.27 -13.93 -0.93
N TYR A 200 2.39 -13.78 -0.22
CA TYR A 200 3.36 -14.87 -0.07
C TYR A 200 2.78 -16.08 0.68
N SER A 201 1.94 -15.85 1.68
CA SER A 201 1.28 -16.95 2.40
C SER A 201 0.29 -17.70 1.50
N GLU A 202 -0.50 -17.01 0.70
CA GLU A 202 -1.43 -17.63 -0.23
C GLU A 202 -0.71 -18.42 -1.34
N TYR A 203 0.40 -17.91 -1.87
CA TYR A 203 1.23 -18.66 -2.81
C TYR A 203 2.04 -19.79 -2.14
N ALA A 204 2.12 -19.82 -0.80
CA ALA A 204 2.58 -20.98 -0.05
C ALA A 204 1.44 -22.00 0.26
N GLY A 205 0.21 -21.73 -0.19
CA GLY A 205 -0.96 -22.56 0.07
C GLY A 205 -1.65 -22.29 1.41
N GLU A 206 -1.35 -21.16 2.06
CA GLU A 206 -1.85 -20.84 3.40
C GLU A 206 -2.83 -19.66 3.34
N ARG A 207 -4.02 -19.81 3.95
CA ARG A 207 -4.93 -18.70 4.19
C ARG A 207 -4.67 -18.09 5.55
N LEU A 208 -4.44 -16.78 5.62
CA LEU A 208 -4.26 -16.11 6.90
C LEU A 208 -5.57 -16.07 7.69
N SER A 209 -5.50 -16.33 9.00
CA SER A 209 -6.64 -16.26 9.91
C SER A 209 -7.27 -14.87 10.00
N SER A 210 -6.52 -13.83 9.65
CA SER A 210 -6.98 -12.44 9.57
C SER A 210 -7.81 -12.13 8.34
N THR A 211 -7.86 -13.03 7.34
CA THR A 211 -8.73 -12.85 6.17
C THR A 211 -10.18 -13.12 6.58
N PRO A 212 -11.12 -12.21 6.31
CA PRO A 212 -12.53 -12.44 6.60
C PRO A 212 -13.03 -13.76 6.02
N LYS A 213 -13.82 -14.51 6.80
CA LYS A 213 -14.26 -15.87 6.44
C LYS A 213 -15.22 -15.92 5.25
N ASP A 214 -15.95 -14.84 5.05
CA ASP A 214 -16.90 -14.63 3.95
C ASP A 214 -16.24 -14.25 2.62
N MET A 215 -14.93 -14.02 2.62
CA MET A 215 -14.17 -13.79 1.39
C MET A 215 -13.74 -15.11 0.77
N GLU A 216 -14.40 -15.49 -0.33
CA GLU A 216 -14.07 -16.70 -1.09
C GLU A 216 -13.24 -16.38 -2.32
N TYR A 217 -12.11 -17.08 -2.49
CA TYR A 217 -11.22 -17.01 -3.66
C TYR A 217 -10.25 -18.20 -3.67
N VAL A 218 -9.60 -18.42 -4.81
CA VAL A 218 -8.63 -19.52 -4.99
C VAL A 218 -7.34 -19.22 -4.19
N ILE A 219 -6.80 -20.27 -3.58
CA ILE A 219 -5.44 -20.28 -3.02
C ILE A 219 -4.68 -21.41 -3.71
N GLU A 220 -3.57 -21.06 -4.34
CA GLU A 220 -2.75 -22.01 -5.10
C GLU A 220 -1.31 -22.00 -4.57
N LYS A 221 -0.79 -23.19 -4.28
CA LYS A 221 0.60 -23.32 -3.83
C LYS A 221 1.56 -23.21 -5.00
N LYS A 222 2.32 -22.13 -5.08
CA LYS A 222 3.38 -21.88 -6.06
C LYS A 222 4.80 -21.85 -5.48
N ILE A 223 4.92 -21.64 -4.16
CA ILE A 223 6.22 -21.56 -3.47
C ILE A 223 6.25 -22.49 -2.26
N ASN A 224 7.46 -22.93 -1.89
CA ASN A 224 7.71 -23.75 -0.71
C ASN A 224 8.31 -22.96 0.46
N LYS A 225 8.86 -21.77 0.22
CA LYS A 225 9.50 -20.91 1.20
C LYS A 225 8.95 -19.49 1.06
N LYS A 226 8.65 -18.86 2.17
CA LYS A 226 8.24 -17.45 2.23
C LYS A 226 9.44 -16.57 2.61
N PRO A 227 9.48 -15.29 2.20
CA PRO A 227 10.56 -14.39 2.57
C PRO A 227 10.51 -14.02 4.05
N LYS A 228 11.64 -13.58 4.60
CA LYS A 228 11.65 -12.81 5.84
C LYS A 228 11.17 -11.41 5.55
N MET A 229 10.14 -10.96 6.29
CA MET A 229 9.55 -9.63 6.11
C MET A 229 10.29 -8.60 6.95
N LEU A 230 10.92 -7.65 6.30
CA LEU A 230 11.76 -6.63 6.93
C LEU A 230 11.08 -5.27 6.83
N GLY A 231 10.51 -4.80 7.93
CA GLY A 231 9.83 -3.51 8.01
C GLY A 231 10.77 -2.40 8.46
N TYR A 232 10.78 -1.29 7.75
CA TYR A 232 11.60 -0.13 8.11
C TYR A 232 10.73 1.09 8.40
N GLN A 233 11.11 1.85 9.42
CA GLN A 233 10.43 3.06 9.86
C GLN A 233 11.42 4.24 9.96
N ALA A 234 10.95 5.46 9.78
CA ALA A 234 11.76 6.64 10.10
C ALA A 234 11.86 6.81 11.61
N SER A 235 13.03 7.18 12.14
CA SER A 235 13.27 7.29 13.59
C SER A 235 12.30 8.23 14.31
N GLY A 236 11.85 9.30 13.64
CA GLY A 236 10.83 10.21 14.19
C GLY A 236 9.39 9.69 14.09
N ALA A 237 9.17 8.47 13.54
CA ALA A 237 7.86 7.83 13.35
C ALA A 237 7.97 6.30 13.43
N ALA A 238 8.57 5.75 14.52
CA ALA A 238 8.90 4.34 14.67
C ALA A 238 8.13 3.61 15.79
N PRO A 239 6.78 3.57 15.78
CA PRO A 239 5.97 2.99 16.86
C PRO A 239 6.17 1.47 17.04
N PHE A 240 6.66 0.72 16.04
CA PHE A 240 6.99 -0.69 16.19
C PHE A 240 8.26 -0.91 16.99
N ILE A 241 9.24 -0.01 16.88
CA ILE A 241 10.51 -0.06 17.62
C ILE A 241 10.31 0.48 19.03
N GLU A 242 9.66 1.64 19.15
CA GLU A 242 9.36 2.30 20.43
C GLU A 242 8.31 1.55 21.28
N LYS A 243 7.57 0.61 20.67
CA LYS A 243 6.47 -0.17 21.29
C LYS A 243 5.38 0.70 21.93
N LYS A 244 5.22 1.92 21.45
CA LYS A 244 4.22 2.89 21.93
C LYS A 244 3.67 3.72 20.77
N ARG A 245 2.54 4.39 20.99
CA ARG A 245 2.03 5.43 20.11
C ARG A 245 2.97 6.63 20.14
N ILE A 246 3.19 7.24 18.98
CA ILE A 246 3.91 8.49 18.81
C ILE A 246 2.89 9.57 18.46
N ASP A 247 2.63 10.50 19.37
CA ASP A 247 1.56 11.49 19.19
C ASP A 247 1.92 12.56 18.17
N LYS A 248 3.20 12.88 18.03
CA LYS A 248 3.71 13.87 17.08
C LYS A 248 4.81 13.27 16.20
N PRO A 249 4.47 12.37 15.28
CA PRO A 249 5.46 11.81 14.37
C PRO A 249 6.00 12.91 13.46
N ASP A 250 7.33 12.95 13.29
CA ASP A 250 7.98 13.92 12.41
C ASP A 250 9.12 13.23 11.62
N THR A 251 9.10 13.38 10.30
CA THR A 251 10.09 12.84 9.37
C THR A 251 9.89 13.44 7.99
N VAL A 252 10.94 13.49 7.17
CA VAL A 252 10.89 13.81 5.74
C VAL A 252 10.13 12.75 4.94
N ALA A 253 10.12 11.50 5.41
CA ALA A 253 9.40 10.39 4.81
C ALA A 253 7.89 10.47 5.09
N THR A 254 7.23 11.47 4.52
CA THR A 254 5.83 11.83 4.84
C THR A 254 4.84 10.70 4.63
N ALA A 255 5.07 9.78 3.69
CA ALA A 255 4.19 8.65 3.41
C ALA A 255 4.15 7.61 4.53
N ILE A 256 5.17 7.57 5.40
CA ILE A 256 5.26 6.70 6.59
C ILE A 256 5.26 7.49 7.91
N ARG A 257 4.95 8.78 7.90
CA ARG A 257 4.85 9.64 9.10
C ARG A 257 3.58 9.30 9.89
N ILE A 258 3.56 8.10 10.47
CA ILE A 258 2.41 7.51 11.18
C ILE A 258 2.83 7.11 12.60
N GLY A 259 2.18 7.68 13.59
CA GLY A 259 2.46 7.38 15.01
C GLY A 259 1.58 6.28 15.60
N ALA A 260 0.44 5.96 14.96
CA ALA A 260 -0.50 4.91 15.40
C ALA A 260 -0.95 4.07 14.19
N PRO A 261 -0.17 3.05 13.78
CA PRO A 261 -0.48 2.21 12.63
C PRO A 261 -1.79 1.43 12.80
N GLN A 262 -2.70 1.54 11.83
CA GLN A 262 -3.99 0.85 11.89
C GLN A 262 -3.89 -0.67 11.71
N SER A 263 -2.94 -1.15 10.89
CA SER A 263 -2.71 -2.59 10.66
C SER A 263 -1.58 -3.15 11.51
N LYS A 264 -1.37 -2.60 12.74
CA LYS A 264 -0.25 -2.97 13.62
C LYS A 264 -0.17 -4.47 13.87
N LEU A 265 -1.24 -5.10 14.32
CA LEU A 265 -1.28 -6.52 14.65
C LEU A 265 -0.94 -7.42 13.45
N LEU A 266 -1.43 -7.09 12.26
CA LEU A 266 -1.15 -7.84 11.03
C LEU A 266 0.33 -7.77 10.64
N ALA A 267 0.95 -6.60 10.80
CA ALA A 267 2.36 -6.41 10.51
C ALA A 267 3.27 -7.09 11.54
N GLU A 268 2.92 -7.06 12.82
CA GLU A 268 3.61 -7.81 13.88
C GLU A 268 3.55 -9.31 13.61
N GLN A 269 2.37 -9.82 13.21
CA GLN A 269 2.21 -11.21 12.81
C GLN A 269 3.07 -11.56 11.58
N ALA A 270 3.09 -10.71 10.56
CA ALA A 270 3.91 -10.91 9.36
C ALA A 270 5.40 -10.99 9.70
N SER A 271 5.91 -10.08 10.51
CA SER A 271 7.29 -10.06 10.95
C SER A 271 7.63 -11.30 11.81
N LEU A 272 6.81 -11.62 12.80
CA LEU A 272 7.03 -12.77 13.69
C LEU A 272 6.99 -14.10 12.93
N SER A 273 5.94 -14.32 12.12
CA SER A 273 5.75 -15.58 11.39
C SER A 273 6.79 -15.80 10.27
N SER A 274 7.46 -14.75 9.82
CA SER A 274 8.53 -14.82 8.80
C SER A 274 9.93 -14.86 9.40
N ASN A 275 10.10 -14.82 10.73
CA ASN A 275 11.39 -14.56 11.39
C ASN A 275 12.05 -13.26 10.87
N GLY A 276 11.23 -12.25 10.56
CA GLY A 276 11.65 -10.94 10.14
C GLY A 276 11.85 -9.98 11.32
N TRP A 277 11.96 -8.69 11.03
CA TRP A 277 12.14 -7.65 12.04
C TRP A 277 11.61 -6.29 11.59
N PHE A 278 11.49 -5.37 12.55
CA PHE A 278 11.38 -3.95 12.30
C PHE A 278 12.68 -3.25 12.68
N ARG A 279 13.07 -2.26 11.89
CA ARG A 279 14.20 -1.36 12.16
C ARG A 279 13.80 0.08 11.84
N MET A 280 14.64 1.03 12.23
CA MET A 280 14.44 2.44 11.91
C MET A 280 15.73 3.05 11.35
N LEU A 281 15.55 4.05 10.49
CA LEU A 281 16.61 4.90 9.96
C LEU A 281 16.30 6.36 10.28
N SER A 282 17.36 7.16 10.40
CA SER A 282 17.25 8.61 10.50
C SER A 282 16.87 9.23 9.15
N ASP A 283 16.35 10.46 9.19
CA ASP A 283 16.04 11.20 7.97
C ASP A 283 17.28 11.41 7.09
N ASP A 284 18.47 11.61 7.68
CA ASP A 284 19.73 11.75 6.93
C ASP A 284 20.10 10.45 6.20
N GLU A 285 19.93 9.29 6.84
CA GLU A 285 20.16 7.98 6.20
C GLU A 285 19.18 7.76 5.06
N ILE A 286 17.92 8.11 5.24
CA ILE A 286 16.87 8.00 4.21
C ILE A 286 17.22 8.85 2.99
N LEU A 287 17.60 10.12 3.20
CA LEU A 287 17.97 11.04 2.11
C LEU A 287 19.25 10.59 1.40
N LYS A 288 20.23 10.09 2.16
CA LYS A 288 21.45 9.51 1.59
C LYS A 288 21.11 8.29 0.71
N ASN A 289 20.27 7.39 1.16
CA ASN A 289 19.85 6.23 0.38
C ASN A 289 19.07 6.64 -0.87
N GLN A 290 18.23 7.69 -0.79
CA GLN A 290 17.55 8.26 -1.95
C GLN A 290 18.53 8.74 -3.01
N SER A 291 19.59 9.44 -2.60
CA SER A 291 20.67 9.86 -3.51
C SER A 291 21.39 8.67 -4.12
N ILE A 292 21.74 7.66 -3.31
CA ILE A 292 22.39 6.43 -3.81
C ILE A 292 21.54 5.74 -4.88
N LEU A 293 20.25 5.57 -4.65
CA LEU A 293 19.35 4.98 -5.66
C LEU A 293 19.31 5.80 -6.95
N ALA A 294 19.23 7.13 -6.83
CA ALA A 294 19.19 8.01 -7.99
C ALA A 294 20.52 8.03 -8.76
N GLU A 295 21.65 8.11 -8.07
CA GLU A 295 22.97 8.24 -8.67
C GLU A 295 23.49 6.94 -9.28
N HIS A 296 23.21 5.79 -8.64
CA HIS A 296 23.74 4.50 -9.08
C HIS A 296 22.77 3.71 -9.96
N GLU A 297 21.44 3.84 -9.75
CA GLU A 297 20.43 3.04 -10.45
C GLU A 297 19.49 3.86 -11.32
N GLY A 298 19.59 5.20 -11.29
CA GLY A 298 18.68 6.08 -12.01
C GLY A 298 17.25 6.06 -11.48
N ILE A 299 17.04 5.56 -10.26
CA ILE A 299 15.71 5.43 -9.64
C ILE A 299 15.49 6.59 -8.68
N PHE A 300 14.58 7.50 -9.06
CA PHE A 300 14.15 8.58 -8.18
C PHE A 300 12.81 8.24 -7.54
N CYS A 301 12.79 8.12 -6.23
CA CYS A 301 11.59 7.77 -5.45
C CYS A 301 11.35 8.77 -4.30
N GLU A 302 10.16 8.72 -3.67
CA GLU A 302 9.90 9.49 -2.45
C GLU A 302 10.80 9.01 -1.30
N PRO A 303 11.14 9.88 -0.30
CA PRO A 303 12.01 9.49 0.81
C PRO A 303 11.57 8.20 1.53
N ALA A 304 10.26 8.00 1.69
CA ALA A 304 9.73 6.79 2.32
C ALA A 304 10.12 5.48 1.58
N SER A 305 10.40 5.53 0.30
CA SER A 305 10.77 4.35 -0.49
C SER A 305 12.28 4.07 -0.48
N ALA A 306 13.07 5.00 0.03
CA ALA A 306 14.52 4.89 0.15
C ALA A 306 15.00 4.46 1.55
N ILE A 307 14.07 4.00 2.41
CA ILE A 307 14.35 3.58 3.79
C ILE A 307 14.91 2.17 3.90
#